data_dbdb157bb64fd02484020bb749854f6c
#
_entry.id   dbdb157bb64fd02484020bb749854f6c
#
_cell.length_a   1.000
_cell.length_b   1.000
_cell.length_c   1.000
_cell.angle_alpha   90.00
_cell.angle_beta   90.00
_cell.angle_gamma   90.00
#
_symmetry.space_group_name_H-M   'P 1'
#
loop_
_entity.id
_entity.type
_entity.pdbx_description
1 polymer ?
#
loop_
_entity_poly.entity_id
_entity_poly.type
_entity_poly.pdbx_seq_one_letter_code
_entity_poly.pdbx_strand_id
1 'polypeptide(L)'
;NKMPNCLRLIVSGLSALFFLFPSLAAWAYGTDEYPSLWESDDSRLQKQLVATLSSLGLGKAVQNKKLSVAVVDITDLDRPRVAAVNGNQMLYAASLPKIAILLGAFVEIEEGSMALDSRTRESLTQMIRVSSNQEATRMLNRVGKERLLGILQSDKFHLYDPEVNGGLWVGKEYGKSAAFHRDPLHNLSHGATAMQVARFYYLLETGRLVGDNLSTEMKSMLGNPGINHKFVKGLADYPDAKIYRKSGSWRQWHADSALVETGDHKYIIVGLAEDVNGGAWLSHIIKPIHELMVPTKLAAVSH
;
A
#
# COMPACT_ATOMS: atom_id res chain seq x y z
N ASN A 1 -34.41 77.66 55.01
CA ASN A 1 -33.26 78.56 54.93
C ASN A 1 -31.99 77.82 54.53
N LYS A 2 -31.56 78.15 53.34
CA LYS A 2 -30.18 78.18 52.80
C LYS A 2 -29.24 76.98 53.01
N MET A 3 -28.94 76.36 51.91
CA MET A 3 -27.76 75.58 51.63
C MET A 3 -26.44 76.28 51.98
N PRO A 4 -25.34 75.54 52.13
CA PRO A 4 -24.42 75.57 51.01
C PRO A 4 -23.81 74.22 50.60
N ASN A 5 -23.37 74.19 49.33
CA ASN A 5 -22.69 73.22 48.55
C ASN A 5 -21.43 72.63 49.23
N CYS A 6 -21.24 71.29 49.11
CA CYS A 6 -19.95 70.66 49.24
C CYS A 6 -19.70 69.83 48.01
N LEU A 7 -18.75 70.25 47.23
CA LEU A 7 -18.17 69.65 46.05
C LEU A 7 -17.46 68.34 46.44
N ARG A 8 -17.91 67.20 45.92
CA ARG A 8 -17.20 65.92 46.04
C ARG A 8 -16.51 65.61 44.73
N LEU A 9 -15.19 65.65 44.79
CA LEU A 9 -14.30 65.08 43.76
C LEU A 9 -14.56 63.59 43.66
N ILE A 10 -14.96 63.13 42.44
CA ILE A 10 -14.98 61.74 42.07
C ILE A 10 -13.62 61.44 41.43
N VAL A 11 -12.80 60.67 42.13
CA VAL A 11 -11.60 60.05 41.58
C VAL A 11 -11.99 58.79 40.86
N SER A 12 -11.95 58.88 39.55
CA SER A 12 -12.19 57.70 38.68
C SER A 12 -10.96 56.82 38.70
N GLY A 13 -11.00 55.75 39.48
CA GLY A 13 -10.03 54.66 39.39
C GLY A 13 -10.28 53.81 38.18
N LEU A 14 -9.46 53.93 37.15
CA LEU A 14 -9.42 53.03 36.02
C LEU A 14 -8.77 51.70 36.47
N SER A 15 -9.57 50.70 36.81
CA SER A 15 -9.09 49.34 37.00
C SER A 15 -8.89 48.69 35.63
N ALA A 16 -7.63 48.61 35.19
CA ALA A 16 -7.26 47.80 34.02
C ALA A 16 -7.41 46.32 34.37
N LEU A 17 -8.48 45.69 33.90
CA LEU A 17 -8.60 44.24 33.89
C LEU A 17 -7.64 43.67 32.82
N PHE A 18 -6.49 43.18 33.28
CA PHE A 18 -5.64 42.33 32.47
C PHE A 18 -6.36 40.98 32.29
N PHE A 19 -7.03 40.78 31.13
CA PHE A 19 -7.42 39.46 30.66
C PHE A 19 -6.14 38.71 30.29
N LEU A 20 -5.66 37.87 31.21
CA LEU A 20 -4.74 36.81 30.89
C LEU A 20 -5.50 35.81 29.97
N PHE A 21 -5.36 36.02 28.66
CA PHE A 21 -5.66 34.95 27.72
C PHE A 21 -4.63 33.86 27.97
N PRO A 22 -5.05 32.61 28.34
CA PRO A 22 -4.14 31.52 28.25
C PRO A 22 -3.75 31.40 26.77
N SER A 23 -2.48 31.56 26.48
CA SER A 23 -1.93 31.18 25.19
C SER A 23 -2.31 29.71 24.99
N LEU A 24 -3.28 29.47 24.14
CA LEU A 24 -3.45 28.18 23.50
C LEU A 24 -2.13 27.93 22.75
N ALA A 25 -1.18 27.28 23.45
CA ALA A 25 -0.14 26.57 22.77
C ALA A 25 -0.88 25.59 21.89
N ALA A 26 -1.08 25.97 20.64
CA ALA A 26 -1.42 25.03 19.58
C ALA A 26 -0.31 24.00 19.64
N TRP A 27 -0.63 22.86 20.22
CA TRP A 27 0.13 21.66 19.99
C TRP A 27 0.01 21.46 18.48
N ALA A 28 1.01 21.95 17.75
CA ALA A 28 1.26 21.48 16.41
C ALA A 28 1.54 19.99 16.60
N TYR A 29 0.51 19.17 16.51
CA TYR A 29 0.65 17.82 16.04
C TYR A 29 1.29 18.01 14.67
N GLY A 30 2.61 17.85 14.60
CA GLY A 30 3.25 17.56 13.35
C GLY A 30 2.57 16.30 12.86
N THR A 31 1.61 16.45 12.00
CA THR A 31 1.23 15.39 11.12
C THR A 31 2.43 15.21 10.21
N ASP A 32 3.32 14.28 10.53
CA ASP A 32 4.26 13.69 9.59
C ASP A 32 3.40 12.94 8.57
N GLU A 33 2.61 13.68 7.81
CA GLU A 33 1.68 13.16 6.84
C GLU A 33 2.44 13.04 5.54
N TYR A 34 2.99 11.85 5.32
CA TYR A 34 3.57 11.53 4.03
C TYR A 34 2.58 11.82 2.90
N PRO A 35 3.05 12.30 1.73
CA PRO A 35 2.17 12.61 0.61
C PRO A 35 1.27 11.45 0.20
N SER A 36 0.07 11.76 -0.25
CA SER A 36 -0.83 10.78 -0.85
C SER A 36 -0.29 10.31 -2.19
N LEU A 37 -0.30 8.99 -2.46
CA LEU A 37 0.06 8.47 -3.78
C LEU A 37 -0.91 8.95 -4.89
N TRP A 38 -2.15 9.31 -4.54
CA TRP A 38 -3.12 9.87 -5.49
C TRP A 38 -2.74 11.28 -5.99
N GLU A 39 -1.84 11.96 -5.28
CA GLU A 39 -1.37 13.32 -5.58
C GLU A 39 0.11 13.33 -6.01
N SER A 40 0.69 12.16 -6.25
CA SER A 40 2.13 11.98 -6.50
C SER A 40 2.44 11.59 -7.94
N ASP A 41 1.54 11.85 -8.87
CA ASP A 41 1.74 11.55 -10.29
C ASP A 41 2.99 12.24 -10.85
N ASP A 42 3.85 11.45 -11.52
CA ASP A 42 5.06 11.93 -12.18
C ASP A 42 4.95 11.71 -13.68
N SER A 43 4.85 12.82 -14.44
CA SER A 43 4.66 12.77 -15.88
C SER A 43 5.84 12.18 -16.65
N ARG A 44 7.08 12.31 -16.13
CA ARG A 44 8.28 11.71 -16.73
C ARG A 44 8.26 10.20 -16.53
N LEU A 45 8.03 9.75 -15.30
CA LEU A 45 7.92 8.34 -14.98
C LEU A 45 6.77 7.68 -15.76
N GLN A 46 5.64 8.38 -15.89
CA GLN A 46 4.48 7.92 -16.65
C GLN A 46 4.84 7.68 -18.13
N LYS A 47 5.54 8.63 -18.77
CA LYS A 47 6.01 8.47 -20.16
C LYS A 47 6.97 7.27 -20.29
N GLN A 48 7.88 7.11 -19.35
CA GLN A 48 8.84 6.00 -19.31
C GLN A 48 8.14 4.64 -19.15
N LEU A 49 7.14 4.54 -18.24
CA LEU A 49 6.35 3.33 -18.08
C LEU A 49 5.62 2.96 -19.37
N VAL A 50 4.90 3.91 -19.96
CA VAL A 50 4.16 3.68 -21.22
C VAL A 50 5.10 3.23 -22.35
N ALA A 51 6.25 3.89 -22.50
CA ALA A 51 7.25 3.54 -23.50
C ALA A 51 7.80 2.12 -23.27
N THR A 52 8.09 1.76 -22.01
CA THR A 52 8.57 0.43 -21.64
C THR A 52 7.53 -0.65 -22.01
N LEU A 53 6.26 -0.47 -21.62
CA LEU A 53 5.20 -1.43 -21.93
C LEU A 53 4.97 -1.56 -23.44
N SER A 54 5.07 -0.44 -24.17
CA SER A 54 4.95 -0.42 -25.63
C SER A 54 6.10 -1.18 -26.31
N SER A 55 7.34 -0.99 -25.84
CA SER A 55 8.52 -1.70 -26.37
C SER A 55 8.48 -3.21 -26.14
N LEU A 56 7.80 -3.64 -25.08
CA LEU A 56 7.53 -5.05 -24.77
C LEU A 56 6.34 -5.63 -25.56
N GLY A 57 5.69 -4.84 -26.43
CA GLY A 57 4.54 -5.29 -27.21
C GLY A 57 3.24 -5.38 -26.40
N LEU A 58 3.18 -4.76 -25.22
CA LEU A 58 2.05 -4.88 -24.28
C LEU A 58 0.98 -3.77 -24.42
N GLY A 59 1.14 -2.86 -25.39
CA GLY A 59 0.22 -1.73 -25.61
C GLY A 59 -1.24 -2.17 -25.80
N LYS A 60 -1.49 -3.24 -26.56
CA LYS A 60 -2.85 -3.79 -26.75
C LYS A 60 -3.43 -4.36 -25.44
N ALA A 61 -2.62 -5.02 -24.64
CA ALA A 61 -3.05 -5.55 -23.35
C ALA A 61 -3.48 -4.41 -22.41
N VAL A 62 -2.76 -3.29 -22.41
CA VAL A 62 -3.12 -2.09 -21.66
C VAL A 62 -4.42 -1.47 -22.21
N GLN A 63 -4.55 -1.26 -23.52
CA GLN A 63 -5.75 -0.69 -24.14
C GLN A 63 -7.01 -1.53 -23.86
N ASN A 64 -6.88 -2.85 -23.88
CA ASN A 64 -7.97 -3.78 -23.64
C ASN A 64 -8.23 -4.04 -22.14
N LYS A 65 -7.56 -3.30 -21.25
CA LYS A 65 -7.68 -3.45 -19.79
C LYS A 65 -7.36 -4.86 -19.28
N LYS A 66 -6.48 -5.56 -20.00
CA LYS A 66 -5.98 -6.89 -19.65
C LYS A 66 -4.69 -6.84 -18.84
N LEU A 67 -4.09 -5.66 -18.75
CA LEU A 67 -2.87 -5.39 -17.98
C LEU A 67 -3.02 -4.09 -17.22
N SER A 68 -2.82 -4.17 -15.90
CA SER A 68 -2.67 -3.04 -14.99
C SER A 68 -1.27 -3.05 -14.42
N VAL A 69 -0.61 -1.89 -14.39
CA VAL A 69 0.71 -1.74 -13.76
C VAL A 69 0.72 -0.45 -12.95
N ALA A 70 1.27 -0.49 -11.75
CA ALA A 70 1.62 0.69 -10.97
C ALA A 70 3.09 0.60 -10.56
N VAL A 71 3.79 1.70 -10.70
CA VAL A 71 5.20 1.87 -10.28
C VAL A 71 5.29 3.09 -9.40
N VAL A 72 5.91 2.95 -8.24
CA VAL A 72 6.10 4.06 -7.30
C VAL A 72 7.57 4.11 -6.88
N ASP A 73 8.26 5.17 -7.24
CA ASP A 73 9.57 5.47 -6.68
C ASP A 73 9.37 6.06 -5.28
N ILE A 74 9.88 5.38 -4.28
CA ILE A 74 9.85 5.79 -2.87
C ILE A 74 11.25 5.89 -2.28
N THR A 75 12.24 6.15 -3.12
CA THR A 75 13.61 6.42 -2.67
C THR A 75 13.63 7.61 -1.70
N ASP A 76 12.79 8.58 -1.95
CA ASP A 76 12.44 9.65 -1.01
C ASP A 76 10.96 9.49 -0.60
N LEU A 77 10.71 9.06 0.63
CA LEU A 77 9.35 8.83 1.14
C LEU A 77 8.51 10.12 1.23
N ASP A 78 9.17 11.28 1.37
CA ASP A 78 8.50 12.58 1.42
C ASP A 78 8.14 13.11 0.03
N ARG A 79 8.69 12.52 -1.01
CA ARG A 79 8.46 12.89 -2.42
C ARG A 79 8.30 11.66 -3.32
N PRO A 80 7.31 10.81 -3.05
CA PRO A 80 7.05 9.65 -3.90
C PRO A 80 6.70 10.09 -5.32
N ARG A 81 7.04 9.27 -6.30
CA ARG A 81 6.71 9.50 -7.72
C ARG A 81 5.94 8.30 -8.25
N VAL A 82 4.76 8.55 -8.80
CA VAL A 82 3.82 7.51 -9.24
C VAL A 82 3.65 7.53 -10.75
N ALA A 83 3.64 6.35 -11.35
CA ALA A 83 3.15 6.10 -12.70
C ALA A 83 2.27 4.86 -12.72
N ALA A 84 1.17 4.90 -13.46
CA ALA A 84 0.30 3.75 -13.58
C ALA A 84 -0.40 3.69 -14.94
N VAL A 85 -0.70 2.47 -15.38
CA VAL A 85 -1.62 2.18 -16.48
C VAL A 85 -2.74 1.29 -15.94
N ASN A 86 -3.98 1.68 -16.16
CA ASN A 86 -5.16 1.01 -15.60
C ASN A 86 -5.07 0.82 -14.06
N GLY A 87 -4.43 1.77 -13.36
CA GLY A 87 -4.09 1.64 -11.93
C GLY A 87 -5.27 1.33 -11.02
N ASN A 88 -6.46 1.85 -11.36
CA ASN A 88 -7.72 1.62 -10.62
C ASN A 88 -8.61 0.55 -11.28
N GLN A 89 -8.09 -0.24 -12.22
CA GLN A 89 -8.81 -1.38 -12.78
C GLN A 89 -8.86 -2.52 -11.77
N MET A 90 -10.07 -2.90 -11.31
CA MET A 90 -10.26 -4.11 -10.51
C MET A 90 -10.08 -5.36 -11.36
N LEU A 91 -9.17 -6.23 -10.95
CA LEU A 91 -8.98 -7.54 -11.57
C LEU A 91 -9.00 -8.64 -10.50
N TYR A 92 -9.37 -9.83 -10.93
CA TYR A 92 -9.20 -11.00 -10.09
C TYR A 92 -7.69 -11.23 -9.85
N ALA A 93 -7.31 -11.31 -8.60
CA ALA A 93 -5.90 -11.27 -8.20
C ALA A 93 -5.39 -12.55 -7.50
N ALA A 94 -6.22 -13.58 -7.47
CA ALA A 94 -5.91 -14.90 -6.88
C ALA A 94 -5.33 -14.79 -5.46
N SER A 95 -4.07 -15.19 -5.25
CA SER A 95 -3.42 -15.18 -3.94
C SER A 95 -2.80 -13.84 -3.55
N LEU A 96 -2.76 -12.83 -4.41
CA LEU A 96 -2.18 -11.53 -4.07
C LEU A 96 -2.92 -10.88 -2.88
N PRO A 97 -4.27 -10.90 -2.78
CA PRO A 97 -4.99 -10.33 -1.64
C PRO A 97 -4.69 -10.96 -0.27
N LYS A 98 -3.87 -12.01 -0.19
CA LYS A 98 -3.36 -12.51 1.11
C LYS A 98 -2.60 -11.45 1.91
N ILE A 99 -2.11 -10.39 1.25
CA ILE A 99 -1.56 -9.22 1.97
C ILE A 99 -2.62 -8.52 2.83
N ALA A 100 -3.88 -8.56 2.44
CA ALA A 100 -4.98 -8.04 3.26
C ALA A 100 -5.18 -8.90 4.53
N ILE A 101 -5.06 -10.23 4.41
CA ILE A 101 -5.11 -11.11 5.58
C ILE A 101 -3.92 -10.85 6.50
N LEU A 102 -2.74 -10.62 5.94
CA LEU A 102 -1.55 -10.21 6.70
C LEU A 102 -1.81 -8.93 7.48
N LEU A 103 -2.35 -7.89 6.82
CA LEU A 103 -2.74 -6.64 7.48
C LEU A 103 -3.76 -6.90 8.60
N GLY A 104 -4.82 -7.64 8.30
CA GLY A 104 -5.86 -7.96 9.29
C GLY A 104 -5.28 -8.63 10.54
N ALA A 105 -4.38 -9.60 10.37
CA ALA A 105 -3.70 -10.25 11.49
C ALA A 105 -2.86 -9.27 12.30
N PHE A 106 -2.12 -8.37 11.64
CA PHE A 106 -1.29 -7.39 12.33
C PHE A 106 -2.10 -6.29 13.03
N VAL A 107 -3.27 -5.93 12.50
CA VAL A 107 -4.22 -5.06 13.21
C VAL A 107 -4.70 -5.73 14.49
N GLU A 108 -5.12 -7.00 14.42
CA GLU A 108 -5.54 -7.76 15.61
C GLU A 108 -4.40 -7.95 16.64
N ILE A 109 -3.15 -8.07 16.16
CA ILE A 109 -1.97 -8.14 17.04
C ILE A 109 -1.73 -6.79 17.72
N GLU A 110 -1.80 -5.69 16.99
CA GLU A 110 -1.62 -4.33 17.52
C GLU A 110 -2.69 -3.99 18.56
N GLU A 111 -3.93 -4.41 18.33
CA GLU A 111 -5.05 -4.24 19.25
C GLU A 111 -5.04 -5.22 20.45
N GLY A 112 -4.12 -6.18 20.44
CA GLY A 112 -3.98 -7.19 21.52
C GLY A 112 -4.97 -8.35 21.45
N SER A 113 -5.76 -8.45 20.37
CA SER A 113 -6.74 -9.53 20.16
C SER A 113 -6.09 -10.82 19.63
N MET A 114 -4.87 -10.74 19.10
CA MET A 114 -4.10 -11.87 18.59
C MET A 114 -2.65 -11.79 19.07
N ALA A 115 -2.10 -12.91 19.53
CA ALA A 115 -0.68 -12.98 19.89
C ALA A 115 0.19 -13.26 18.67
N LEU A 116 1.33 -12.54 18.53
CA LEU A 116 2.35 -12.86 17.55
C LEU A 116 3.32 -13.92 18.11
N ASP A 117 2.79 -15.08 18.47
CA ASP A 117 3.58 -16.23 18.90
C ASP A 117 4.26 -16.92 17.70
N SER A 118 5.08 -17.94 17.98
CA SER A 118 5.83 -18.69 16.95
C SER A 118 4.90 -19.34 15.93
N ARG A 119 3.74 -19.84 16.34
CA ARG A 119 2.78 -20.47 15.42
C ARG A 119 2.09 -19.46 14.51
N THR A 120 1.69 -18.31 15.05
CA THR A 120 1.10 -17.21 14.26
C THR A 120 2.11 -16.68 13.25
N ARG A 121 3.37 -16.49 13.69
CA ARG A 121 4.46 -16.05 12.83
C ARG A 121 4.74 -17.04 11.70
N GLU A 122 4.79 -18.34 12.00
CA GLU A 122 4.96 -19.39 10.99
C GLU A 122 3.79 -19.42 10.01
N SER A 123 2.54 -19.40 10.48
CA SER A 123 1.34 -19.39 9.62
C SER A 123 1.35 -18.21 8.64
N LEU A 124 1.62 -17.00 9.12
CA LEU A 124 1.68 -15.80 8.29
C LEU A 124 2.83 -15.86 7.28
N THR A 125 4.00 -16.35 7.70
CA THR A 125 5.16 -16.52 6.83
C THR A 125 4.88 -17.52 5.70
N GLN A 126 4.29 -18.67 6.00
CA GLN A 126 3.91 -19.68 5.01
C GLN A 126 2.81 -19.16 4.05
N MET A 127 1.83 -18.45 4.60
CA MET A 127 0.79 -17.80 3.78
C MET A 127 1.40 -16.86 2.73
N ILE A 128 2.42 -16.10 3.08
CA ILE A 128 3.04 -15.10 2.20
C ILE A 128 4.10 -15.72 1.30
N ARG A 129 5.13 -16.38 1.85
CA ARG A 129 6.33 -16.82 1.11
C ARG A 129 6.06 -17.95 0.14
N VAL A 130 5.27 -18.94 0.55
CA VAL A 130 4.91 -20.10 -0.29
C VAL A 130 3.45 -20.09 -0.70
N SER A 131 2.72 -19.02 -0.37
CA SER A 131 1.33 -18.83 -0.77
C SER A 131 0.38 -19.92 -0.25
N SER A 132 0.62 -20.47 0.95
CA SER A 132 -0.21 -21.52 1.53
C SER A 132 -1.69 -21.11 1.61
N ASN A 133 -2.55 -21.86 0.95
CA ASN A 133 -4.01 -21.65 1.00
C ASN A 133 -4.59 -22.08 2.34
N GLN A 134 -4.01 -23.12 2.95
CA GLN A 134 -4.43 -23.62 4.26
C GLN A 134 -4.17 -22.56 5.33
N GLU A 135 -2.98 -21.97 5.33
CA GLU A 135 -2.65 -20.92 6.31
C GLU A 135 -3.43 -19.63 6.05
N ALA A 136 -3.68 -19.29 4.79
CA ALA A 136 -4.52 -18.14 4.45
C ALA A 136 -5.95 -18.30 4.99
N THR A 137 -6.58 -19.46 4.80
CA THR A 137 -7.91 -19.76 5.34
C THR A 137 -7.90 -19.76 6.86
N ARG A 138 -6.88 -20.36 7.49
CA ARG A 138 -6.72 -20.36 8.95
C ARG A 138 -6.64 -18.92 9.49
N MET A 139 -5.77 -18.10 8.91
CA MET A 139 -5.56 -16.73 9.38
C MET A 139 -6.77 -15.84 9.09
N LEU A 140 -7.43 -15.99 7.93
CA LEU A 140 -8.68 -15.30 7.62
C LEU A 140 -9.77 -15.58 8.67
N ASN A 141 -9.91 -16.85 9.07
CA ASN A 141 -10.90 -17.22 10.08
C ASN A 141 -10.52 -16.73 11.50
N ARG A 142 -9.23 -16.62 11.80
CA ARG A 142 -8.75 -16.03 13.06
C ARG A 142 -8.97 -14.52 13.13
N VAL A 143 -8.73 -13.80 12.04
CA VAL A 143 -9.04 -12.36 11.94
C VAL A 143 -10.55 -12.14 11.98
N GLY A 144 -11.30 -13.00 11.31
CA GLY A 144 -12.73 -12.85 11.08
C GLY A 144 -13.04 -12.24 9.70
N LYS A 145 -13.93 -12.89 8.98
CA LYS A 145 -14.27 -12.55 7.59
C LYS A 145 -14.78 -11.12 7.44
N GLU A 146 -15.81 -10.78 8.18
CA GLU A 146 -16.40 -9.42 8.15
C GLU A 146 -15.48 -8.38 8.80
N ARG A 147 -14.70 -8.78 9.81
CA ARG A 147 -13.69 -7.90 10.43
C ARG A 147 -12.64 -7.48 9.41
N LEU A 148 -12.13 -8.41 8.60
CA LEU A 148 -11.18 -8.09 7.54
C LEU A 148 -11.75 -7.11 6.52
N LEU A 149 -12.99 -7.34 6.07
CA LEU A 149 -13.65 -6.43 5.12
C LEU A 149 -13.83 -5.02 5.74
N GLY A 150 -14.16 -4.95 7.02
CA GLY A 150 -14.25 -3.69 7.75
C GLY A 150 -12.89 -2.97 7.84
N ILE A 151 -11.80 -3.70 8.09
CA ILE A 151 -10.43 -3.14 8.11
C ILE A 151 -10.10 -2.52 6.75
N LEU A 152 -10.32 -3.23 5.64
CA LEU A 152 -10.01 -2.76 4.30
C LEU A 152 -10.76 -1.49 3.90
N GLN A 153 -11.99 -1.33 4.39
CA GLN A 153 -12.88 -0.20 4.10
C GLN A 153 -12.80 0.91 5.15
N SER A 154 -12.02 0.73 6.21
CA SER A 154 -11.95 1.70 7.31
C SER A 154 -11.33 3.03 6.86
N ASP A 155 -11.69 4.12 7.55
CA ASP A 155 -11.14 5.45 7.34
C ASP A 155 -9.62 5.50 7.52
N LYS A 156 -9.08 4.61 8.35
CA LYS A 156 -7.62 4.49 8.55
C LYS A 156 -6.90 4.03 7.28
N PHE A 157 -7.49 3.09 6.52
CA PHE A 157 -6.76 2.43 5.44
C PHE A 157 -7.29 2.76 4.05
N HIS A 158 -8.60 2.78 3.83
CA HIS A 158 -9.21 2.95 2.50
C HIS A 158 -8.54 2.08 1.43
N LEU A 159 -8.21 0.81 1.77
CA LEU A 159 -7.60 -0.14 0.84
C LEU A 159 -8.62 -0.85 -0.07
N TYR A 160 -9.89 -0.72 0.25
CA TYR A 160 -11.02 -0.90 -0.65
C TYR A 160 -11.89 0.33 -0.55
N ASP A 161 -11.98 1.08 -1.63
CA ASP A 161 -12.68 2.35 -1.68
C ASP A 161 -13.48 2.47 -2.99
N PRO A 162 -14.82 2.56 -2.91
CA PRO A 162 -15.65 2.72 -4.09
C PRO A 162 -15.34 3.95 -4.95
N GLU A 163 -14.84 5.03 -4.35
CA GLU A 163 -14.50 6.27 -5.05
C GLU A 163 -13.32 6.09 -6.02
N VAL A 164 -12.45 5.13 -5.77
CA VAL A 164 -11.34 4.77 -6.65
C VAL A 164 -11.50 3.38 -7.27
N ASN A 165 -12.74 2.96 -7.49
CA ASN A 165 -13.11 1.73 -8.18
C ASN A 165 -12.73 0.44 -7.43
N GLY A 166 -12.62 0.47 -6.10
CA GLY A 166 -12.38 -0.69 -5.26
C GLY A 166 -10.96 -0.78 -4.70
N GLY A 167 -10.38 -1.95 -4.76
CA GLY A 167 -9.04 -2.20 -4.19
C GLY A 167 -8.85 -3.63 -3.75
N LEU A 168 -8.22 -3.85 -2.59
CA LEU A 168 -8.00 -5.17 -2.02
C LEU A 168 -9.30 -5.77 -1.50
N TRP A 169 -9.60 -7.01 -1.91
CA TRP A 169 -10.78 -7.73 -1.45
C TRP A 169 -10.52 -9.23 -1.24
N VAL A 170 -11.00 -9.75 -0.12
CA VAL A 170 -11.00 -11.18 0.22
C VAL A 170 -12.42 -11.56 0.63
N GLY A 171 -13.20 -12.06 -0.29
CA GLY A 171 -14.61 -12.44 -0.08
C GLY A 171 -14.87 -13.94 -0.11
N LYS A 172 -13.80 -14.75 -0.04
CA LYS A 172 -13.86 -16.22 -0.10
C LYS A 172 -12.66 -16.79 0.65
N GLU A 173 -12.84 -17.92 1.33
CA GLU A 173 -11.72 -18.72 1.81
C GLU A 173 -10.86 -19.24 0.64
N TYR A 174 -9.60 -19.47 0.91
CA TYR A 174 -8.69 -20.07 -0.09
C TYR A 174 -8.84 -21.60 -0.13
N GLY A 175 -9.88 -22.05 -0.82
CA GLY A 175 -10.27 -23.44 -0.92
C GLY A 175 -11.51 -23.64 -1.77
N LYS A 176 -12.21 -24.78 -1.58
CA LYS A 176 -13.39 -25.14 -2.35
C LYS A 176 -14.70 -24.50 -1.86
N SER A 177 -14.71 -23.86 -0.68
CA SER A 177 -15.91 -23.22 -0.12
C SER A 177 -16.47 -22.15 -1.05
N ALA A 178 -17.77 -21.86 -0.93
CA ALA A 178 -18.39 -20.74 -1.63
C ALA A 178 -17.88 -19.40 -1.13
N ALA A 179 -18.01 -18.35 -1.94
CA ALA A 179 -17.75 -16.99 -1.50
C ALA A 179 -18.74 -16.59 -0.40
N PHE A 180 -18.23 -15.98 0.67
CA PHE A 180 -19.08 -15.44 1.74
C PHE A 180 -19.52 -14.00 1.46
N HIS A 181 -18.71 -13.22 0.74
CA HIS A 181 -19.02 -11.83 0.42
C HIS A 181 -18.18 -11.37 -0.77
N ARG A 182 -18.71 -11.44 -1.97
CA ARG A 182 -18.02 -10.92 -3.16
C ARG A 182 -17.93 -9.40 -3.13
N ASP A 183 -16.90 -8.82 -3.77
CA ASP A 183 -16.79 -7.36 -3.77
C ASP A 183 -18.01 -6.71 -4.42
N PRO A 184 -18.51 -5.60 -3.82
CA PRO A 184 -19.79 -5.03 -4.21
C PRO A 184 -19.77 -4.33 -5.57
N LEU A 185 -18.62 -3.94 -6.11
CA LEU A 185 -18.52 -3.22 -7.39
C LEU A 185 -18.35 -4.15 -8.59
N HIS A 186 -17.59 -5.24 -8.46
CA HIS A 186 -17.17 -6.09 -9.57
C HIS A 186 -17.49 -7.56 -9.36
N ASN A 187 -18.11 -7.90 -8.24
CA ASN A 187 -18.50 -9.29 -7.92
C ASN A 187 -17.34 -10.30 -7.91
N LEU A 188 -16.13 -9.83 -7.55
CA LEU A 188 -14.94 -10.68 -7.44
C LEU A 188 -14.86 -11.33 -6.06
N SER A 189 -14.36 -12.55 -5.99
CA SER A 189 -14.09 -13.23 -4.72
C SER A 189 -12.75 -12.82 -4.11
N HIS A 190 -11.75 -12.58 -4.94
CA HIS A 190 -10.43 -12.09 -4.57
C HIS A 190 -10.01 -11.05 -5.61
N GLY A 191 -10.05 -9.78 -5.23
CA GLY A 191 -9.80 -8.68 -6.14
C GLY A 191 -8.66 -7.78 -5.68
N ALA A 192 -8.10 -7.06 -6.65
CA ALA A 192 -7.16 -5.97 -6.38
C ALA A 192 -7.18 -4.94 -7.50
N THR A 193 -6.83 -3.70 -7.15
CA THR A 193 -6.35 -2.69 -8.08
C THR A 193 -4.85 -2.50 -7.88
N ALA A 194 -4.11 -2.19 -8.94
CA ALA A 194 -2.66 -1.99 -8.84
C ALA A 194 -2.30 -0.83 -7.90
N MET A 195 -3.06 0.25 -7.91
CA MET A 195 -2.82 1.41 -7.05
C MET A 195 -3.07 1.13 -5.57
N GLN A 196 -4.11 0.39 -5.22
CA GLN A 196 -4.38 0.06 -3.81
C GLN A 196 -3.35 -0.93 -3.25
N VAL A 197 -2.86 -1.85 -4.07
CA VAL A 197 -1.74 -2.72 -3.68
C VAL A 197 -0.46 -1.90 -3.49
N ALA A 198 -0.17 -0.95 -4.38
CA ALA A 198 0.97 -0.05 -4.21
C ALA A 198 0.85 0.78 -2.92
N ARG A 199 -0.36 1.29 -2.61
CA ARG A 199 -0.63 1.98 -1.34
C ARG A 199 -0.40 1.09 -0.13
N PHE A 200 -0.75 -0.20 -0.17
CA PHE A 200 -0.43 -1.12 0.92
C PHE A 200 1.08 -1.11 1.25
N TYR A 201 1.94 -1.24 0.26
CA TYR A 201 3.40 -1.21 0.48
C TYR A 201 3.90 0.16 0.95
N TYR A 202 3.34 1.24 0.41
CA TYR A 202 3.71 2.59 0.82
C TYR A 202 3.28 2.89 2.27
N LEU A 203 2.08 2.49 2.66
CA LEU A 203 1.62 2.59 4.04
C LEU A 203 2.46 1.73 5.00
N LEU A 204 2.92 0.56 4.55
CA LEU A 204 3.85 -0.28 5.30
C LEU A 204 5.18 0.44 5.54
N GLU A 205 5.81 0.99 4.49
CA GLU A 205 7.11 1.68 4.57
C GLU A 205 7.05 2.98 5.37
N THR A 206 5.89 3.62 5.43
CA THR A 206 5.69 4.87 6.19
C THR A 206 5.12 4.65 7.59
N GLY A 207 5.04 3.39 8.06
CA GLY A 207 4.54 3.06 9.42
C GLY A 207 3.06 3.36 9.63
N ARG A 208 2.27 3.47 8.55
CA ARG A 208 0.85 3.84 8.61
C ARG A 208 -0.11 2.65 8.54
N LEU A 209 0.39 1.41 8.41
CA LEU A 209 -0.43 0.21 8.59
C LEU A 209 -0.54 -0.15 10.06
N VAL A 210 0.60 -0.35 10.71
CA VAL A 210 0.76 -0.67 12.13
C VAL A 210 2.02 0.01 12.65
N GLY A 211 2.24 0.02 13.97
CA GLY A 211 3.42 0.65 14.56
C GLY A 211 4.75 0.05 14.07
N ASP A 212 5.85 0.79 14.24
CA ASP A 212 7.16 0.53 13.61
C ASP A 212 7.70 -0.89 13.83
N ASN A 213 7.62 -1.40 15.06
CA ASN A 213 8.08 -2.75 15.37
C ASN A 213 7.28 -3.83 14.62
N LEU A 214 5.96 -3.67 14.56
CA LEU A 214 5.08 -4.58 13.84
C LEU A 214 5.23 -4.41 12.31
N SER A 215 5.46 -3.21 11.83
CA SER A 215 5.78 -2.96 10.41
C SER A 215 7.06 -3.69 9.98
N THR A 216 8.09 -3.69 10.82
CA THR A 216 9.33 -4.45 10.58
C THR A 216 9.07 -5.95 10.50
N GLU A 217 8.28 -6.49 11.43
CA GLU A 217 7.88 -7.91 11.42
C GLU A 217 7.08 -8.26 10.16
N MET A 218 6.10 -7.43 9.81
CA MET A 218 5.26 -7.60 8.62
C MET A 218 6.10 -7.58 7.35
N LYS A 219 7.02 -6.63 7.22
CA LYS A 219 7.95 -6.53 6.10
C LYS A 219 8.85 -7.76 6.01
N SER A 220 9.36 -8.25 7.14
CA SER A 220 10.19 -9.45 7.18
C SER A 220 9.47 -10.68 6.61
N MET A 221 8.16 -10.83 6.83
CA MET A 221 7.36 -11.93 6.28
C MET A 221 7.17 -11.83 4.76
N LEU A 222 7.15 -10.62 4.21
CA LEU A 222 7.09 -10.36 2.77
C LEU A 222 8.43 -10.64 2.07
N GLY A 223 9.54 -10.60 2.80
CA GLY A 223 10.88 -10.88 2.30
C GLY A 223 11.15 -12.37 2.07
N ASN A 224 12.26 -12.64 1.39
CA ASN A 224 12.71 -14.00 1.08
C ASN A 224 11.61 -14.86 0.44
N PRO A 225 11.06 -14.45 -0.71
CA PRO A 225 9.98 -15.17 -1.39
C PRO A 225 10.39 -16.59 -1.73
N GLY A 226 9.54 -17.57 -1.38
CA GLY A 226 9.78 -19.00 -1.61
C GLY A 226 9.42 -19.48 -3.01
N ILE A 227 8.82 -18.62 -3.86
CA ILE A 227 8.37 -18.96 -5.21
C ILE A 227 9.14 -18.13 -6.24
N ASN A 228 9.90 -18.79 -7.10
CA ASN A 228 10.72 -18.15 -8.13
C ASN A 228 9.97 -18.08 -9.47
N HIS A 229 9.15 -17.05 -9.62
CA HIS A 229 8.48 -16.72 -10.89
C HIS A 229 8.20 -15.20 -10.98
N LYS A 230 7.74 -14.72 -12.13
CA LYS A 230 7.31 -13.32 -12.36
C LYS A 230 8.40 -12.31 -11.93
N PHE A 231 8.14 -11.41 -11.00
CA PHE A 231 9.10 -10.39 -10.57
C PHE A 231 10.38 -10.99 -9.98
N VAL A 232 10.27 -12.04 -9.17
CA VAL A 232 11.47 -12.70 -8.62
C VAL A 232 12.34 -13.28 -9.74
N LYS A 233 11.73 -13.97 -10.71
CA LYS A 233 12.46 -14.51 -11.88
C LYS A 233 13.05 -13.38 -12.74
N GLY A 234 12.31 -12.29 -12.96
CA GLY A 234 12.76 -11.16 -13.77
C GLY A 234 13.93 -10.38 -13.15
N LEU A 235 14.09 -10.45 -11.83
CA LEU A 235 15.18 -9.81 -11.08
C LEU A 235 16.35 -10.76 -10.77
N ALA A 236 16.38 -11.96 -11.34
CA ALA A 236 17.42 -12.95 -11.04
C ALA A 236 18.84 -12.47 -11.37
N ASP A 237 18.99 -11.55 -12.34
CA ASP A 237 20.28 -10.96 -12.70
C ASP A 237 20.75 -9.85 -11.72
N TYR A 238 19.92 -9.48 -10.73
CA TYR A 238 20.19 -8.44 -9.74
C TYR A 238 20.25 -9.01 -8.32
N PRO A 239 21.35 -9.69 -7.95
CA PRO A 239 21.44 -10.40 -6.65
C PRO A 239 21.38 -9.46 -5.44
N ASP A 240 21.69 -8.18 -5.61
CA ASP A 240 21.63 -7.17 -4.55
C ASP A 240 20.21 -6.62 -4.32
N ALA A 241 19.25 -6.96 -5.19
CA ALA A 241 17.87 -6.53 -5.04
C ALA A 241 17.19 -7.35 -3.92
N LYS A 242 16.79 -6.67 -2.86
CA LYS A 242 15.92 -7.24 -1.82
C LYS A 242 14.48 -7.10 -2.24
N ILE A 243 13.74 -8.19 -2.23
CA ILE A 243 12.38 -8.25 -2.73
C ILE A 243 11.43 -8.63 -1.59
N TYR A 244 10.48 -7.76 -1.30
CA TYR A 244 9.38 -7.98 -0.37
C TYR A 244 8.11 -8.10 -1.20
N ARG A 245 7.46 -9.28 -1.21
CA ARG A 245 6.62 -9.65 -2.34
C ARG A 245 5.40 -10.47 -1.96
N LYS A 246 4.33 -10.32 -2.75
CA LYS A 246 3.24 -11.28 -2.84
C LYS A 246 2.72 -11.40 -4.26
N SER A 247 2.51 -12.63 -4.71
CA SER A 247 1.96 -12.95 -6.03
C SER A 247 0.65 -13.71 -5.95
N GLY A 248 -0.02 -13.82 -7.09
CA GLY A 248 -1.19 -14.65 -7.29
C GLY A 248 -1.27 -15.22 -8.69
N SER A 249 -1.82 -16.43 -8.83
CA SER A 249 -2.05 -17.09 -10.12
C SER A 249 -3.30 -17.95 -10.04
N TRP A 250 -4.16 -17.82 -11.05
CA TRP A 250 -5.29 -18.71 -11.27
C TRP A 250 -5.71 -18.65 -12.72
N ARG A 251 -5.61 -19.77 -13.45
CA ARG A 251 -5.92 -19.83 -14.90
C ARG A 251 -5.20 -18.72 -15.67
N GLN A 252 -5.93 -17.82 -16.36
CA GLN A 252 -5.40 -16.68 -17.11
C GLN A 252 -5.12 -15.44 -16.23
N TRP A 253 -5.44 -15.45 -14.95
CA TRP A 253 -5.16 -14.32 -14.07
C TRP A 253 -3.81 -14.49 -13.36
N HIS A 254 -2.95 -13.49 -13.54
CA HIS A 254 -1.62 -13.43 -12.95
C HIS A 254 -1.43 -12.09 -12.28
N ALA A 255 -0.99 -12.13 -11.04
CA ALA A 255 -0.70 -10.95 -10.25
C ALA A 255 0.69 -11.07 -9.63
N ASP A 256 1.37 -9.95 -9.49
CA ASP A 256 2.55 -9.83 -8.66
C ASP A 256 2.65 -8.42 -8.08
N SER A 257 3.29 -8.30 -6.93
CA SER A 257 3.52 -7.05 -6.24
C SER A 257 4.80 -7.14 -5.44
N ALA A 258 5.60 -6.10 -5.47
CA ALA A 258 6.84 -6.05 -4.73
C ALA A 258 7.22 -4.63 -4.30
N LEU A 259 7.78 -4.53 -3.10
CA LEU A 259 8.71 -3.51 -2.70
C LEU A 259 10.10 -4.03 -2.99
N VAL A 260 10.90 -3.28 -3.74
CA VAL A 260 12.27 -3.63 -4.11
C VAL A 260 13.23 -2.60 -3.54
N GLU A 261 14.28 -3.08 -2.89
CA GLU A 261 15.36 -2.27 -2.34
C GLU A 261 16.70 -2.68 -2.96
N THR A 262 17.43 -1.71 -3.50
CA THR A 262 18.76 -1.92 -4.07
C THR A 262 19.64 -0.71 -3.78
N GLY A 263 20.67 -0.88 -2.95
CA GLY A 263 21.47 0.25 -2.46
C GLY A 263 20.58 1.28 -1.76
N ASP A 264 20.65 2.52 -2.23
CA ASP A 264 19.84 3.63 -1.68
C ASP A 264 18.48 3.80 -2.40
N HIS A 265 18.20 2.96 -3.39
CA HIS A 265 16.97 3.06 -4.17
C HIS A 265 15.89 2.12 -3.63
N LYS A 266 14.65 2.64 -3.57
CA LYS A 266 13.46 1.88 -3.21
C LYS A 266 12.33 2.18 -4.18
N TYR A 267 11.64 1.15 -4.62
CA TYR A 267 10.46 1.32 -5.43
C TYR A 267 9.43 0.22 -5.18
N ILE A 268 8.18 0.52 -5.50
CA ILE A 268 7.07 -0.42 -5.48
C ILE A 268 6.66 -0.70 -6.92
N ILE A 269 6.39 -1.95 -7.23
CA ILE A 269 5.81 -2.35 -8.50
C ILE A 269 4.67 -3.32 -8.27
N VAL A 270 3.57 -3.12 -8.98
CA VAL A 270 2.41 -4.00 -9.01
C VAL A 270 2.03 -4.27 -10.44
N GLY A 271 1.76 -5.52 -10.75
CA GLY A 271 1.25 -5.93 -12.06
C GLY A 271 0.09 -6.91 -11.90
N LEU A 272 -1.00 -6.65 -12.60
CA LEU A 272 -2.19 -7.49 -12.69
C LEU A 272 -2.46 -7.77 -14.15
N ALA A 273 -2.55 -9.04 -14.54
CA ALA A 273 -2.76 -9.46 -15.92
C ALA A 273 -3.88 -10.49 -16.04
N GLU A 274 -4.72 -10.31 -17.04
CA GLU A 274 -5.74 -11.29 -17.47
C GLU A 274 -5.36 -11.86 -18.85
N ASP A 275 -4.38 -12.73 -18.87
CA ASP A 275 -3.89 -13.43 -20.05
C ASP A 275 -3.13 -14.68 -19.62
N VAL A 276 -3.17 -15.74 -20.43
CA VAL A 276 -2.42 -16.97 -20.13
C VAL A 276 -0.90 -16.75 -20.07
N ASN A 277 -0.39 -15.75 -20.77
CA ASN A 277 1.01 -15.34 -20.78
C ASN A 277 1.33 -14.28 -19.72
N GLY A 278 0.35 -13.89 -18.89
CA GLY A 278 0.50 -12.82 -17.91
C GLY A 278 1.68 -13.00 -16.95
N GLY A 279 1.97 -14.24 -16.57
CA GLY A 279 3.15 -14.55 -15.75
C GLY A 279 4.47 -14.21 -16.43
N ALA A 280 4.60 -14.49 -17.72
CA ALA A 280 5.76 -14.13 -18.52
C ALA A 280 5.84 -12.61 -18.72
N TRP A 281 4.71 -11.95 -18.98
CA TRP A 281 4.67 -10.49 -19.06
C TRP A 281 5.26 -9.84 -17.83
N LEU A 282 4.84 -10.27 -16.63
CA LEU A 282 5.34 -9.70 -15.37
C LEU A 282 6.84 -9.94 -15.18
N SER A 283 7.36 -11.11 -15.58
CA SER A 283 8.81 -11.36 -15.56
C SER A 283 9.60 -10.43 -16.50
N HIS A 284 9.01 -10.08 -17.65
CA HIS A 284 9.67 -9.21 -18.61
C HIS A 284 9.54 -7.71 -18.26
N ILE A 285 8.46 -7.31 -17.61
CA ILE A 285 8.23 -5.91 -17.22
C ILE A 285 9.21 -5.46 -16.14
N ILE A 286 9.50 -6.31 -15.15
CA ILE A 286 10.25 -5.89 -13.96
C ILE A 286 11.69 -5.47 -14.28
N LYS A 287 12.36 -6.13 -15.23
CA LYS A 287 13.77 -5.85 -15.55
C LYS A 287 13.98 -4.42 -16.05
N PRO A 288 13.33 -3.94 -17.15
CA PRO A 288 13.50 -2.56 -17.60
C PRO A 288 12.98 -1.54 -16.57
N ILE A 289 11.98 -1.88 -15.77
CA ILE A 289 11.53 -0.99 -14.69
C ILE A 289 12.60 -0.91 -13.59
N HIS A 290 13.25 -2.01 -13.22
CA HIS A 290 14.36 -1.99 -12.27
C HIS A 290 15.51 -1.10 -12.75
N GLU A 291 15.91 -1.26 -14.00
CA GLU A 291 16.96 -0.43 -14.62
C GLU A 291 16.61 1.07 -14.67
N LEU A 292 15.30 1.37 -14.79
CA LEU A 292 14.77 2.72 -14.73
C LEU A 292 14.83 3.31 -13.32
N MET A 293 14.52 2.50 -12.28
CA MET A 293 14.49 2.92 -10.88
C MET A 293 15.87 2.96 -10.24
N VAL A 294 16.78 2.11 -10.70
CA VAL A 294 18.15 1.95 -10.17
C VAL A 294 19.16 2.23 -11.28
N PRO A 295 19.38 3.52 -11.64
CA PRO A 295 20.29 3.88 -12.71
C PRO A 295 21.73 3.44 -12.35
N THR A 296 22.38 2.73 -13.27
CA THR A 296 23.79 2.36 -13.12
C THR A 296 24.66 3.61 -13.11
N LYS A 297 25.64 3.67 -12.21
CA LYS A 297 26.58 4.82 -12.06
C LYS A 297 27.40 5.15 -13.32
N LEU A 298 27.31 4.38 -14.39
CA LEU A 298 28.01 4.59 -15.66
C LEU A 298 27.43 5.73 -16.51
N ALA A 299 26.23 6.23 -16.21
CA ALA A 299 25.63 7.35 -16.94
C ALA A 299 26.01 8.73 -16.37
N ALA A 300 26.80 8.81 -15.30
CA ALA A 300 27.15 10.05 -14.60
C ALA A 300 28.52 10.65 -15.00
N VAL A 301 29.20 10.09 -16.02
CA VAL A 301 30.56 10.54 -16.45
C VAL A 301 30.56 11.02 -17.91
N SER A 302 29.50 11.62 -18.36
CA SER A 302 29.53 12.31 -19.66
C SER A 302 28.65 13.58 -19.61
N HIS A 303 29.21 14.62 -18.97
CA HIS A 303 28.95 16.03 -19.28
C HIS A 303 30.16 16.89 -18.90
#